data_3b8a3fd046d6bdf9bb7432fadff6e928
#
_entry.id   3b8a3fd046d6bdf9bb7432fadff6e928
#
_cell.length_a   1.000
_cell.length_b   1.000
_cell.length_c   1.000
_cell.angle_alpha   90.00
_cell.angle_beta   90.00
_cell.angle_gamma   90.00
#
_symmetry.space_group_name_H-M   'P 1'
#
loop_
_entity.id
_entity.type
_entity.pdbx_description
1 polymer ?
#
loop_
_entity_poly.entity_id
_entity_poly.type
_entity_poly.pdbx_seq_one_letter_code
_entity_poly.pdbx_strand_id
1 'polypeptide(L)'
;MLENLSPQEFKAQFRNNKNLRMITIGVGAIIVLILGYFLYKQFIWTPANDKSKEAYYIGLNYAAKDSVDQAIDELKPVVSKYDGKQGGELAQFVLARQYMAKGEFNKALEELEGVDVNDTYVSVYAIGLQGDCYSEMKKYKEAIDLYIEAAEKVDNEKTTPEYLFKAGLCAEEVKDFEKAKELYTRIKENYLAFSGTKTIDKYIARVNNKVK
;
A
#
# COMPACT_ATOMS: atom_id res chain seq x y z
N MET A 1 -30.38 -36.45 10.58
CA MET A 1 -31.04 -37.42 9.69
C MET A 1 -30.11 -38.13 8.68
N LEU A 2 -28.81 -37.81 8.66
CA LEU A 2 -27.81 -38.49 7.80
C LEU A 2 -26.77 -39.34 8.57
N GLU A 3 -26.90 -39.39 9.91
CA GLU A 3 -25.82 -39.94 10.78
C GLU A 3 -25.70 -41.47 10.79
N ASN A 4 -26.67 -42.23 10.23
CA ASN A 4 -26.67 -43.69 10.30
C ASN A 4 -27.01 -44.38 8.98
N LEU A 5 -26.74 -43.75 7.82
CA LEU A 5 -27.01 -44.35 6.53
C LEU A 5 -25.90 -45.32 6.11
N SER A 6 -26.22 -46.57 5.79
CA SER A 6 -25.28 -47.45 5.14
C SER A 6 -24.87 -46.90 3.75
N PRO A 7 -23.67 -47.23 3.22
CA PRO A 7 -23.25 -46.79 1.88
C PRO A 7 -24.26 -47.17 0.76
N GLN A 8 -24.99 -48.23 0.92
CA GLN A 8 -26.00 -48.69 -0.04
C GLN A 8 -27.28 -47.81 0.01
N GLU A 9 -27.76 -47.49 1.21
CA GLU A 9 -28.90 -46.57 1.42
C GLU A 9 -28.59 -45.18 0.96
N PHE A 10 -27.36 -44.63 1.22
CA PHE A 10 -26.91 -43.36 0.71
C PHE A 10 -26.94 -43.35 -0.82
N LYS A 11 -26.41 -44.37 -1.49
CA LYS A 11 -26.38 -44.48 -2.95
C LYS A 11 -27.83 -44.53 -3.53
N ALA A 12 -28.77 -45.20 -2.88
CA ALA A 12 -30.16 -45.25 -3.30
C ALA A 12 -30.83 -43.88 -3.12
N GLN A 13 -30.66 -43.21 -1.98
CA GLN A 13 -31.22 -41.87 -1.73
C GLN A 13 -30.59 -40.83 -2.66
N PHE A 14 -29.29 -40.85 -2.90
CA PHE A 14 -28.61 -39.99 -3.84
C PHE A 14 -29.16 -40.09 -5.24
N ARG A 15 -29.48 -41.33 -5.72
CA ARG A 15 -30.08 -41.53 -7.04
C ARG A 15 -31.49 -41.02 -7.16
N ASN A 16 -32.30 -41.16 -6.10
CA ASN A 16 -33.74 -40.89 -6.13
C ASN A 16 -34.08 -39.46 -5.68
N ASN A 17 -33.22 -38.76 -4.93
CA ASN A 17 -33.49 -37.43 -4.46
C ASN A 17 -32.61 -36.37 -5.22
N LYS A 18 -33.29 -35.61 -6.12
CA LYS A 18 -32.63 -34.56 -6.94
C LYS A 18 -31.94 -33.51 -6.08
N ASN A 19 -32.58 -33.08 -4.98
CA ASN A 19 -32.00 -32.05 -4.09
C ASN A 19 -30.74 -32.55 -3.37
N LEU A 20 -30.79 -33.77 -2.83
CA LEU A 20 -29.64 -34.39 -2.19
C LEU A 20 -28.48 -34.52 -3.19
N ARG A 21 -28.75 -34.92 -4.43
CA ARG A 21 -27.74 -35.03 -5.47
C ARG A 21 -27.12 -33.66 -5.81
N MET A 22 -27.93 -32.61 -5.96
CA MET A 22 -27.44 -31.27 -6.24
C MET A 22 -26.60 -30.70 -5.11
N ILE A 23 -27.03 -30.90 -3.87
CA ILE A 23 -26.25 -30.48 -2.67
C ILE A 23 -24.90 -31.22 -2.60
N THR A 24 -24.90 -32.53 -2.78
CA THR A 24 -23.67 -33.33 -2.73
C THR A 24 -22.68 -32.95 -3.84
N ILE A 25 -23.18 -32.71 -5.06
CA ILE A 25 -22.35 -32.23 -6.17
C ILE A 25 -21.80 -30.81 -5.87
N GLY A 26 -22.63 -29.90 -5.33
CA GLY A 26 -22.22 -28.57 -4.93
C GLY A 26 -21.12 -28.58 -3.86
N VAL A 27 -21.30 -29.39 -2.81
CA VAL A 27 -20.29 -29.56 -1.75
C VAL A 27 -19.02 -30.18 -2.32
N GLY A 28 -19.12 -31.21 -3.16
CA GLY A 28 -17.98 -31.81 -3.85
C GLY A 28 -17.21 -30.81 -4.71
N ALA A 29 -17.91 -29.98 -5.47
CA ALA A 29 -17.28 -28.91 -6.28
C ALA A 29 -16.53 -27.89 -5.40
N ILE A 30 -17.12 -27.47 -4.29
CA ILE A 30 -16.48 -26.55 -3.34
C ILE A 30 -15.19 -27.18 -2.77
N ILE A 31 -15.23 -28.47 -2.37
CA ILE A 31 -14.05 -29.17 -1.86
C ILE A 31 -12.94 -29.23 -2.93
N VAL A 32 -13.30 -29.52 -4.19
CA VAL A 32 -12.32 -29.55 -5.29
C VAL A 32 -11.69 -28.19 -5.52
N LEU A 33 -12.50 -27.11 -5.46
CA LEU A 33 -11.97 -25.73 -5.59
C LEU A 33 -11.03 -25.36 -4.44
N ILE A 34 -11.37 -25.73 -3.21
CA ILE A 34 -10.52 -25.49 -2.04
C ILE A 34 -9.20 -26.27 -2.17
N LEU A 35 -9.25 -27.54 -2.51
CA LEU A 35 -8.05 -28.37 -2.72
C LEU A 35 -7.20 -27.82 -3.87
N GLY A 36 -7.82 -27.45 -4.98
CA GLY A 36 -7.15 -26.82 -6.12
C GLY A 36 -6.45 -25.52 -5.75
N TYR A 37 -7.10 -24.67 -4.95
CA TYR A 37 -6.49 -23.45 -4.42
C TYR A 37 -5.27 -23.75 -3.53
N PHE A 38 -5.36 -24.74 -2.62
CA PHE A 38 -4.23 -25.13 -1.76
C PHE A 38 -3.05 -25.66 -2.58
N LEU A 39 -3.30 -26.52 -3.56
CA LEU A 39 -2.27 -27.05 -4.45
C LEU A 39 -1.61 -25.92 -5.27
N TYR A 40 -2.41 -25.04 -5.87
CA TYR A 40 -1.91 -23.87 -6.58
C TYR A 40 -1.04 -23.01 -5.68
N LYS A 41 -1.53 -22.68 -4.47
CA LYS A 41 -0.79 -21.86 -3.52
C LYS A 41 0.54 -22.48 -3.12
N GLN A 42 0.53 -23.79 -2.79
CA GLN A 42 1.72 -24.52 -2.30
C GLN A 42 2.76 -24.74 -3.40
N PHE A 43 2.36 -25.12 -4.61
CA PHE A 43 3.28 -25.60 -5.64
C PHE A 43 3.61 -24.56 -6.71
N ILE A 44 2.78 -23.53 -6.87
CA ILE A 44 2.97 -22.51 -7.89
C ILE A 44 3.22 -21.14 -7.27
N TRP A 45 2.28 -20.67 -6.43
CA TRP A 45 2.35 -19.29 -5.92
C TRP A 45 3.49 -19.10 -4.92
N THR A 46 3.62 -19.97 -3.90
CA THR A 46 4.65 -19.82 -2.84
C THR A 46 6.08 -19.86 -3.40
N PRO A 47 6.47 -20.85 -4.24
CA PRO A 47 7.81 -20.85 -4.82
C PRO A 47 8.10 -19.64 -5.70
N ALA A 48 7.09 -19.15 -6.45
CA ALA A 48 7.24 -17.94 -7.26
C ALA A 48 7.40 -16.69 -6.38
N ASN A 49 6.64 -16.62 -5.26
CA ASN A 49 6.75 -15.52 -4.30
C ASN A 49 8.12 -15.49 -3.60
N ASP A 50 8.68 -16.64 -3.24
CA ASP A 50 10.00 -16.71 -2.61
C ASP A 50 11.11 -16.30 -3.59
N LYS A 51 11.04 -16.75 -4.84
CA LYS A 51 11.95 -16.28 -5.90
C LYS A 51 11.84 -14.77 -6.16
N SER A 52 10.65 -14.20 -6.03
CA SER A 52 10.48 -12.74 -6.16
C SER A 52 11.21 -11.96 -5.09
N LYS A 53 11.22 -12.47 -3.86
CA LYS A 53 11.97 -11.85 -2.74
C LYS A 53 13.48 -11.90 -2.98
N GLU A 54 14.01 -13.02 -3.46
CA GLU A 54 15.44 -13.14 -3.78
C GLU A 54 15.82 -12.15 -4.90
N ALA A 55 15.03 -12.06 -5.96
CA ALA A 55 15.28 -11.15 -7.08
C ALA A 55 15.23 -9.67 -6.65
N TYR A 56 14.29 -9.31 -5.78
CA TYR A 56 14.16 -7.96 -5.25
C TYR A 56 15.42 -7.49 -4.49
N TYR A 57 16.07 -8.36 -3.72
CA TYR A 57 17.23 -7.99 -2.92
C TYR A 57 18.43 -7.47 -3.74
N ILE A 58 18.57 -7.89 -4.98
CA ILE A 58 19.65 -7.41 -5.84
C ILE A 58 19.47 -5.91 -6.11
N GLY A 59 18.31 -5.51 -6.57
CA GLY A 59 17.99 -4.10 -6.81
C GLY A 59 18.00 -3.24 -5.54
N LEU A 60 17.50 -3.81 -4.41
CA LEU A 60 17.56 -3.14 -3.11
C LEU A 60 19.00 -2.85 -2.66
N ASN A 61 19.94 -3.78 -2.90
CA ASN A 61 21.34 -3.57 -2.56
C ASN A 61 21.99 -2.43 -3.37
N TYR A 62 21.63 -2.27 -4.65
CA TYR A 62 22.08 -1.13 -5.45
C TYR A 62 21.44 0.17 -4.95
N ALA A 63 20.15 0.17 -4.63
CA ALA A 63 19.46 1.32 -4.06
C ALA A 63 20.08 1.76 -2.71
N ALA A 64 20.48 0.81 -1.86
CA ALA A 64 21.12 1.08 -0.56
C ALA A 64 22.55 1.66 -0.71
N LYS A 65 23.17 1.53 -1.87
CA LYS A 65 24.49 2.09 -2.21
C LYS A 65 24.41 3.36 -3.05
N ASP A 66 23.23 3.97 -3.13
CA ASP A 66 22.93 5.13 -3.99
C ASP A 66 23.28 4.91 -5.48
N SER A 67 23.33 3.65 -5.92
CA SER A 67 23.56 3.28 -7.31
C SER A 67 22.24 3.25 -8.07
N VAL A 68 21.68 4.45 -8.30
CA VAL A 68 20.30 4.64 -8.78
C VAL A 68 20.03 3.93 -10.11
N ASP A 69 20.91 4.10 -11.11
CA ASP A 69 20.70 3.51 -12.44
C ASP A 69 20.76 1.99 -12.40
N GLN A 70 21.73 1.41 -11.67
CA GLN A 70 21.81 -0.04 -11.50
C GLN A 70 20.61 -0.59 -10.73
N ALA A 71 20.13 0.15 -9.71
CA ALA A 71 18.93 -0.24 -8.99
C ALA A 71 17.70 -0.28 -9.93
N ILE A 72 17.53 0.72 -10.77
CA ILE A 72 16.43 0.76 -11.77
C ILE A 72 16.53 -0.43 -12.75
N ASP A 73 17.72 -0.69 -13.29
CA ASP A 73 17.92 -1.76 -14.26
C ASP A 73 17.62 -3.15 -13.66
N GLU A 74 17.96 -3.37 -12.39
CA GLU A 74 17.69 -4.63 -11.70
C GLU A 74 16.22 -4.75 -11.21
N LEU A 75 15.59 -3.64 -10.81
CA LEU A 75 14.23 -3.67 -10.26
C LEU A 75 13.15 -3.79 -11.35
N LYS A 76 13.30 -3.12 -12.49
CA LYS A 76 12.32 -3.19 -13.59
C LYS A 76 11.91 -4.60 -14.02
N PRO A 77 12.85 -5.52 -14.31
CA PRO A 77 12.48 -6.89 -14.66
C PRO A 77 11.82 -7.64 -13.52
N VAL A 78 12.12 -7.29 -12.25
CA VAL A 78 11.50 -7.90 -11.08
C VAL A 78 10.04 -7.48 -10.98
N VAL A 79 9.74 -6.18 -11.11
CA VAL A 79 8.38 -5.64 -11.13
C VAL A 79 7.56 -6.33 -12.22
N SER A 80 8.04 -6.35 -13.46
CA SER A 80 7.31 -6.94 -14.58
C SER A 80 7.11 -8.46 -14.45
N LYS A 81 8.11 -9.19 -13.93
CA LYS A 81 8.07 -10.65 -13.86
C LYS A 81 7.27 -11.18 -12.67
N TYR A 82 7.27 -10.43 -11.58
CA TYR A 82 6.73 -10.86 -10.29
C TYR A 82 5.57 -10.00 -9.81
N ASP A 83 4.80 -9.47 -10.77
CA ASP A 83 3.54 -8.78 -10.49
C ASP A 83 2.63 -9.60 -9.57
N GLY A 84 2.01 -8.97 -8.58
CA GLY A 84 1.18 -9.63 -7.57
C GLY A 84 1.94 -10.57 -6.63
N LYS A 85 3.27 -10.52 -6.59
CA LYS A 85 4.13 -11.21 -5.62
C LYS A 85 4.80 -10.19 -4.71
N GLN A 86 5.02 -10.58 -3.47
CA GLN A 86 5.56 -9.68 -2.46
C GLN A 86 6.87 -9.01 -2.88
N GLY A 87 7.79 -9.75 -3.50
CA GLY A 87 9.07 -9.18 -3.97
C GLY A 87 8.87 -8.24 -5.18
N GLY A 88 7.88 -8.49 -6.04
CA GLY A 88 7.51 -7.59 -7.15
C GLY A 88 6.96 -6.27 -6.64
N GLU A 89 6.01 -6.33 -5.72
CA GLU A 89 5.40 -5.14 -5.08
C GLU A 89 6.43 -4.28 -4.33
N LEU A 90 7.31 -4.93 -3.55
CA LEU A 90 8.40 -4.22 -2.87
C LEU A 90 9.42 -3.65 -3.86
N ALA A 91 9.71 -4.36 -4.95
CA ALA A 91 10.56 -3.86 -6.03
C ALA A 91 9.95 -2.61 -6.68
N GLN A 92 8.64 -2.61 -6.92
CA GLN A 92 7.91 -1.48 -7.48
C GLN A 92 7.99 -0.24 -6.56
N PHE A 93 7.78 -0.42 -5.25
CA PHE A 93 7.93 0.64 -4.27
C PHE A 93 9.37 1.22 -4.25
N VAL A 94 10.41 0.37 -4.29
CA VAL A 94 11.81 0.83 -4.32
C VAL A 94 12.15 1.47 -5.66
N LEU A 95 11.65 0.93 -6.78
CA LEU A 95 11.82 1.50 -8.12
C LEU A 95 11.26 2.91 -8.22
N ALA A 96 10.06 3.14 -7.68
CA ALA A 96 9.47 4.47 -7.58
C ALA A 96 10.39 5.47 -6.88
N ARG A 97 10.97 5.07 -5.76
CA ARG A 97 11.93 5.90 -5.02
C ARG A 97 13.21 6.20 -5.82
N GLN A 98 13.66 5.27 -6.66
CA GLN A 98 14.81 5.54 -7.56
C GLN A 98 14.43 6.56 -8.64
N TYR A 99 13.21 6.49 -9.19
CA TYR A 99 12.71 7.51 -10.12
C TYR A 99 12.59 8.88 -9.45
N MET A 100 12.12 8.94 -8.20
CA MET A 100 12.10 10.18 -7.42
C MET A 100 13.52 10.76 -7.26
N ALA A 101 14.50 9.93 -6.93
CA ALA A 101 15.92 10.36 -6.80
C ALA A 101 16.48 10.94 -8.10
N LYS A 102 15.96 10.51 -9.27
CA LYS A 102 16.31 11.08 -10.58
C LYS A 102 15.47 12.30 -10.96
N GLY A 103 14.47 12.68 -10.16
CA GLY A 103 13.51 13.72 -10.51
C GLY A 103 12.49 13.31 -11.58
N GLU A 104 12.37 12.01 -11.88
CA GLU A 104 11.43 11.45 -12.85
C GLU A 104 10.06 11.18 -12.19
N PHE A 105 9.44 12.23 -11.64
CA PHE A 105 8.26 12.13 -10.77
C PHE A 105 7.05 11.47 -11.41
N ASN A 106 6.84 11.65 -12.73
CA ASN A 106 5.73 10.98 -13.41
C ASN A 106 5.91 9.46 -13.44
N LYS A 107 7.13 8.96 -13.67
CA LYS A 107 7.41 7.52 -13.60
C LYS A 107 7.30 6.99 -12.16
N ALA A 108 7.75 7.79 -11.19
CA ALA A 108 7.58 7.43 -9.79
C ALA A 108 6.10 7.27 -9.41
N LEU A 109 5.22 8.15 -9.89
CA LEU A 109 3.77 8.04 -9.68
C LEU A 109 3.19 6.77 -10.28
N GLU A 110 3.53 6.45 -11.55
CA GLU A 110 3.06 5.22 -12.21
C GLU A 110 3.40 3.98 -11.37
N GLU A 111 4.62 3.92 -10.82
CA GLU A 111 5.01 2.79 -9.97
C GLU A 111 4.31 2.82 -8.60
N LEU A 112 4.16 3.99 -7.97
CA LEU A 112 3.51 4.10 -6.65
C LEU A 112 2.02 3.77 -6.68
N GLU A 113 1.32 4.13 -7.76
CA GLU A 113 -0.09 3.81 -7.96
C GLU A 113 -0.33 2.29 -8.08
N GLY A 114 0.66 1.55 -8.59
CA GLY A 114 0.59 0.10 -8.72
C GLY A 114 0.97 -0.69 -7.47
N VAL A 115 1.47 -0.05 -6.41
CA VAL A 115 1.90 -0.76 -5.18
C VAL A 115 0.69 -1.28 -4.41
N ASP A 116 0.51 -2.61 -4.41
CA ASP A 116 -0.52 -3.32 -3.64
C ASP A 116 0.11 -4.31 -2.64
N VAL A 117 0.71 -3.80 -1.58
CA VAL A 117 1.30 -4.62 -0.52
C VAL A 117 0.37 -4.72 0.68
N ASN A 118 0.23 -5.95 1.18
CA ASN A 118 -0.46 -6.19 2.45
C ASN A 118 0.48 -5.85 3.64
N ASP A 119 1.03 -4.64 3.61
CA ASP A 119 1.86 -4.06 4.66
C ASP A 119 1.38 -2.64 4.93
N THR A 120 0.93 -2.42 6.15
CA THR A 120 0.34 -1.16 6.59
C THR A 120 1.29 0.02 6.42
N TYR A 121 2.58 -0.14 6.73
CA TYR A 121 3.55 0.95 6.61
C TYR A 121 3.90 1.25 5.16
N VAL A 122 4.15 0.23 4.34
CA VAL A 122 4.48 0.43 2.93
C VAL A 122 3.33 1.11 2.19
N SER A 123 2.07 0.72 2.46
CA SER A 123 0.91 1.35 1.84
C SER A 123 0.75 2.83 2.23
N VAL A 124 0.98 3.19 3.50
CA VAL A 124 0.99 4.59 3.96
C VAL A 124 2.11 5.38 3.29
N TYR A 125 3.32 4.81 3.23
CA TYR A 125 4.46 5.47 2.58
C TYR A 125 4.26 5.62 1.07
N ALA A 126 3.66 4.66 0.37
CA ALA A 126 3.37 4.77 -1.06
C ALA A 126 2.46 5.97 -1.36
N ILE A 127 1.38 6.16 -0.59
CA ILE A 127 0.50 7.33 -0.73
C ILE A 127 1.27 8.61 -0.41
N GLY A 128 2.03 8.64 0.68
CA GLY A 128 2.81 9.82 1.08
C GLY A 128 3.87 10.21 0.05
N LEU A 129 4.52 9.23 -0.61
CA LEU A 129 5.48 9.49 -1.68
C LEU A 129 4.82 10.00 -2.96
N GLN A 130 3.58 9.59 -3.26
CA GLN A 130 2.80 10.23 -4.34
C GLN A 130 2.59 11.71 -4.02
N GLY A 131 2.24 12.04 -2.78
CA GLY A 131 2.17 13.43 -2.31
C GLY A 131 3.50 14.16 -2.49
N ASP A 132 4.64 13.52 -2.16
CA ASP A 132 5.98 14.09 -2.37
C ASP A 132 6.23 14.37 -3.87
N CYS A 133 5.88 13.44 -4.77
CA CYS A 133 6.00 13.64 -6.21
C CYS A 133 5.18 14.85 -6.70
N TYR A 134 3.94 14.97 -6.27
CA TYR A 134 3.10 16.12 -6.64
C TYR A 134 3.63 17.43 -6.05
N SER A 135 4.13 17.42 -4.82
CA SER A 135 4.75 18.59 -4.19
C SER A 135 5.99 19.06 -4.95
N GLU A 136 6.89 18.15 -5.35
CA GLU A 136 8.06 18.46 -6.17
C GLU A 136 7.69 19.02 -7.55
N MET A 137 6.59 18.57 -8.13
CA MET A 137 6.02 19.12 -9.36
C MET A 137 5.24 20.43 -9.14
N LYS A 138 5.20 20.97 -7.91
CA LYS A 138 4.43 22.15 -7.50
C LYS A 138 2.92 22.04 -7.69
N LYS A 139 2.43 20.83 -7.76
CA LYS A 139 1.00 20.50 -7.77
C LYS A 139 0.51 20.33 -6.33
N TYR A 140 0.56 21.44 -5.59
CA TYR A 140 0.37 21.41 -4.14
C TYR A 140 -1.05 21.02 -3.70
N LYS A 141 -2.08 21.25 -4.51
CA LYS A 141 -3.45 20.83 -4.17
C LYS A 141 -3.57 19.33 -4.15
N GLU A 142 -3.06 18.67 -5.19
CA GLU A 142 -3.02 17.21 -5.28
C GLU A 142 -2.15 16.61 -4.17
N ALA A 143 -1.02 17.25 -3.85
CA ALA A 143 -0.16 16.84 -2.75
C ALA A 143 -0.87 16.90 -1.38
N ILE A 144 -1.68 17.94 -1.11
CA ILE A 144 -2.45 18.09 0.12
C ILE A 144 -3.39 16.90 0.31
N ASP A 145 -4.16 16.57 -0.73
CA ASP A 145 -5.15 15.48 -0.66
C ASP A 145 -4.48 14.13 -0.36
N LEU A 146 -3.37 13.82 -1.04
CA LEU A 146 -2.61 12.59 -0.82
C LEU A 146 -1.94 12.53 0.56
N TYR A 147 -1.40 13.64 1.04
CA TYR A 147 -0.84 13.66 2.40
C TYR A 147 -1.91 13.46 3.48
N ILE A 148 -3.10 14.04 3.29
CA ILE A 148 -4.23 13.81 4.20
C ILE A 148 -4.65 12.35 4.13
N GLU A 149 -4.76 11.76 2.93
CA GLU A 149 -5.07 10.33 2.75
C GLU A 149 -4.02 9.45 3.45
N ALA A 150 -2.73 9.72 3.26
CA ALA A 150 -1.66 9.00 3.94
C ALA A 150 -1.73 9.12 5.47
N ALA A 151 -2.08 10.31 5.98
CA ALA A 151 -2.25 10.56 7.41
C ALA A 151 -3.45 9.81 8.00
N GLU A 152 -4.51 9.59 7.21
CA GLU A 152 -5.76 8.97 7.65
C GLU A 152 -5.80 7.45 7.40
N LYS A 153 -4.89 6.93 6.57
CA LYS A 153 -4.82 5.50 6.26
C LYS A 153 -4.65 4.64 7.50
N VAL A 154 -3.76 5.06 8.40
CA VAL A 154 -3.53 4.42 9.72
C VAL A 154 -3.05 5.48 10.68
N ASP A 155 -3.86 5.76 11.69
CA ASP A 155 -3.50 6.72 12.73
C ASP A 155 -2.39 6.19 13.64
N ASN A 156 -1.30 6.96 13.75
CA ASN A 156 -0.18 6.65 14.64
C ASN A 156 0.68 7.90 14.91
N GLU A 157 1.48 7.83 15.98
CA GLU A 157 2.33 8.93 16.45
C GLU A 157 3.50 9.32 15.50
N LYS A 158 3.76 8.54 14.46
CA LYS A 158 4.89 8.75 13.55
C LYS A 158 4.47 9.32 12.22
N THR A 159 3.67 8.57 11.46
CA THR A 159 3.36 8.94 10.06
C THR A 159 2.23 9.94 9.97
N THR A 160 1.22 9.84 10.82
CA THR A 160 0.08 10.76 10.81
C THR A 160 0.49 12.22 10.98
N PRO A 161 1.21 12.61 12.03
CA PRO A 161 1.60 14.02 12.18
C PRO A 161 2.62 14.48 11.13
N GLU A 162 3.46 13.57 10.60
CA GLU A 162 4.39 13.90 9.52
C GLU A 162 3.67 14.30 8.25
N TYR A 163 2.67 13.52 7.83
CA TYR A 163 1.91 13.82 6.62
C TYR A 163 0.96 15.00 6.80
N LEU A 164 0.32 15.15 7.95
CA LEU A 164 -0.44 16.37 8.27
C LEU A 164 0.44 17.63 8.19
N PHE A 165 1.68 17.53 8.66
CA PHE A 165 2.62 18.63 8.58
C PHE A 165 3.00 18.97 7.13
N LYS A 166 3.29 17.97 6.29
CA LYS A 166 3.56 18.16 4.86
C LYS A 166 2.35 18.77 4.13
N ALA A 167 1.14 18.28 4.43
CA ALA A 167 -0.10 18.86 3.89
C ALA A 167 -0.25 20.34 4.29
N GLY A 168 0.04 20.67 5.55
CA GLY A 168 0.01 22.05 6.05
C GLY A 168 1.01 22.96 5.31
N LEU A 169 2.22 22.48 5.04
CA LEU A 169 3.20 23.24 4.24
C LEU A 169 2.70 23.48 2.80
N CYS A 170 2.15 22.48 2.15
CA CYS A 170 1.57 22.63 0.81
C CYS A 170 0.37 23.58 0.81
N ALA A 171 -0.45 23.57 1.87
CA ALA A 171 -1.57 24.51 2.01
C ALA A 171 -1.08 25.98 2.13
N GLU A 172 0.05 26.22 2.78
CA GLU A 172 0.68 27.55 2.78
C GLU A 172 1.14 27.98 1.39
N GLU A 173 1.69 27.07 0.59
CA GLU A 173 2.14 27.36 -0.79
C GLU A 173 0.98 27.80 -1.70
N VAL A 174 -0.20 27.20 -1.54
CA VAL A 174 -1.42 27.61 -2.26
C VAL A 174 -2.17 28.75 -1.56
N LYS A 175 -1.62 29.31 -0.47
CA LYS A 175 -2.20 30.38 0.35
C LYS A 175 -3.53 30.01 1.01
N ASP A 176 -3.80 28.73 1.21
CA ASP A 176 -4.92 28.24 2.01
C ASP A 176 -4.50 28.19 3.50
N PHE A 177 -4.41 29.37 4.09
CA PHE A 177 -3.91 29.53 5.46
C PHE A 177 -4.88 28.96 6.50
N GLU A 178 -6.18 28.92 6.19
CA GLU A 178 -7.17 28.29 7.08
C GLU A 178 -6.95 26.77 7.14
N LYS A 179 -6.75 26.12 5.99
CA LYS A 179 -6.44 24.69 5.93
C LYS A 179 -5.11 24.37 6.62
N ALA A 180 -4.08 25.17 6.37
CA ALA A 180 -2.80 25.00 7.05
C ALA A 180 -2.94 25.11 8.58
N LYS A 181 -3.71 26.10 9.06
CA LYS A 181 -4.00 26.27 10.49
C LYS A 181 -4.75 25.07 11.07
N GLU A 182 -5.78 24.58 10.39
CA GLU A 182 -6.53 23.39 10.79
C GLU A 182 -5.59 22.20 11.01
N LEU A 183 -4.74 21.90 10.01
CA LEU A 183 -3.82 20.77 10.02
C LEU A 183 -2.77 20.90 11.15
N TYR A 184 -2.18 22.07 11.32
CA TYR A 184 -1.21 22.31 12.40
C TYR A 184 -1.86 22.25 13.79
N THR A 185 -3.09 22.73 13.93
CA THR A 185 -3.84 22.63 15.19
C THR A 185 -4.12 21.18 15.53
N ARG A 186 -4.56 20.36 14.54
CA ARG A 186 -4.75 18.91 14.72
C ARG A 186 -3.46 18.22 15.21
N ILE A 187 -2.29 18.59 14.68
CA ILE A 187 -1.00 18.07 15.14
C ILE A 187 -0.73 18.49 16.58
N LYS A 188 -0.95 19.75 16.90
CA LYS A 188 -0.72 20.30 18.25
C LYS A 188 -1.55 19.60 19.30
N GLU A 189 -2.81 19.32 19.01
CA GLU A 189 -3.77 18.77 19.97
C GLU A 189 -3.60 17.25 20.16
N ASN A 190 -3.27 16.52 19.09
CA ASN A 190 -3.31 15.06 19.13
C ASN A 190 -1.92 14.40 19.13
N TYR A 191 -0.84 15.10 18.72
CA TYR A 191 0.51 14.51 18.55
C TYR A 191 1.56 15.35 19.27
N LEU A 192 1.49 15.37 20.60
CA LEU A 192 2.29 16.27 21.46
C LEU A 192 3.80 16.11 21.27
N ALA A 193 4.29 14.88 21.13
CA ALA A 193 5.72 14.61 20.93
C ALA A 193 6.23 15.20 19.61
N PHE A 194 5.50 15.01 18.53
CA PHE A 194 5.83 15.59 17.22
C PHE A 194 5.69 17.12 17.25
N SER A 195 4.62 17.63 17.84
CA SER A 195 4.36 19.07 17.99
C SER A 195 5.51 19.80 18.70
N GLY A 196 6.03 19.23 19.78
CA GLY A 196 7.18 19.79 20.49
C GLY A 196 8.45 19.76 19.67
N THR A 197 8.77 18.65 19.05
CA THR A 197 9.97 18.47 18.21
C THR A 197 9.98 19.41 17.00
N LYS A 198 8.85 19.56 16.31
CA LYS A 198 8.72 20.44 15.12
C LYS A 198 8.41 21.90 15.50
N THR A 199 8.13 22.19 16.77
CA THR A 199 7.74 23.54 17.22
C THR A 199 6.52 24.06 16.44
N ILE A 200 5.45 23.26 16.41
CA ILE A 200 4.22 23.51 15.60
C ILE A 200 3.59 24.87 15.93
N ASP A 201 3.73 25.38 17.15
CA ASP A 201 3.25 26.70 17.54
C ASP A 201 3.79 27.84 16.63
N LYS A 202 5.01 27.71 16.11
CA LYS A 202 5.58 28.70 15.17
C LYS A 202 4.81 28.72 13.85
N TYR A 203 4.41 27.55 13.36
CA TYR A 203 3.65 27.41 12.12
C TYR A 203 2.23 27.97 12.28
N ILE A 204 1.57 27.66 13.41
CA ILE A 204 0.26 28.23 13.76
C ILE A 204 0.33 29.76 13.85
N ALA A 205 1.32 30.29 14.55
CA ALA A 205 1.51 31.74 14.66
C ALA A 205 1.75 32.40 13.30
N ARG A 206 2.54 31.75 12.43
CA ARG A 206 2.85 32.23 11.07
C ARG A 206 1.58 32.35 10.23
N VAL A 207 0.76 31.29 10.19
CA VAL A 207 -0.47 31.29 9.36
C VAL A 207 -1.53 32.20 9.94
N ASN A 208 -1.67 32.35 11.28
CA ASN A 208 -2.59 33.31 11.90
C ASN A 208 -2.31 34.77 11.51
N ASN A 209 -1.06 35.10 11.24
CA ASN A 209 -0.70 36.45 10.76
C ASN A 209 -1.03 36.68 9.28
N LYS A 210 -1.38 35.63 8.53
CA LYS A 210 -1.73 35.66 7.11
C LYS A 210 -3.25 35.64 6.86
N VAL A 211 -4.02 35.20 7.84
CA VAL A 211 -5.51 35.11 7.81
C VAL A 211 -6.20 36.46 8.04
N LYS A 212 -5.46 37.56 8.20
CA LYS A 212 -6.00 38.90 8.45
C LYS A 212 -6.51 39.56 7.17
#